data_e398a100de2d0c260963494463728a3d
#
_entry.id   e398a100de2d0c260963494463728a3d
#
_cell.length_a   1.000
_cell.length_b   1.000
_cell.length_c   1.000
_cell.angle_alpha   90.00
_cell.angle_beta   90.00
_cell.angle_gamma   90.00
#
_symmetry.space_group_name_H-M   'P 1'
#
loop_
_entity.id
_entity.type
_entity.pdbx_description
1 polymer ?
#
loop_
_entity_poly.entity_id
_entity_poly.type
_entity_poly.pdbx_seq_one_letter_code
_entity_poly.pdbx_strand_id
1 'polypeptide(L)'
;TGVDVQDNRFEVVTWAVGRGEEMWCIDYSVIYANPADERDWSLLDAYRKTIFQHESGQAMKIEAMAVDTGGHFTHQAYNYCRQRERERVFAVRGDPQPSKMVKSKATVQDVNWGGKIIKKGVRLWYVGTDTAKDLIYGRLCVEKPGAGYVHFSKDLPHEFYTQLTAEARVPQRVAGGEAYRWIKAPGARNEVLDCTVYAVFCTHMLG
;
A
#
# COMPACT_ATOMS: atom_id res chain seq x y z
N THR A 1 5.25 -2.40 4.08
CA THR A 1 3.87 -2.35 4.58
C THR A 1 3.07 -1.33 3.80
N GLY A 2 1.88 -1.70 3.34
CA GLY A 2 0.89 -0.80 2.78
C GLY A 2 -0.30 -0.62 3.72
N VAL A 3 -0.86 0.58 3.74
CA VAL A 3 -2.00 0.96 4.57
C VAL A 3 -3.04 1.64 3.72
N ASP A 4 -4.25 1.13 3.74
CA ASP A 4 -5.43 1.75 3.16
C ASP A 4 -6.31 2.34 4.27
N VAL A 5 -6.72 3.62 4.11
CA VAL A 5 -7.46 4.38 5.12
C VAL A 5 -8.92 4.41 4.75
N GLN A 6 -9.74 3.67 5.51
CA GLN A 6 -11.18 3.60 5.36
C GLN A 6 -11.90 4.50 6.37
N ASP A 7 -13.24 4.63 6.27
CA ASP A 7 -14.01 5.55 7.12
C ASP A 7 -13.97 5.18 8.62
N ASN A 8 -13.76 3.92 8.94
CA ASN A 8 -13.85 3.40 10.31
C ASN A 8 -12.72 2.41 10.68
N ARG A 9 -11.65 2.34 9.88
CA ARG A 9 -10.55 1.39 10.09
C ARG A 9 -9.34 1.73 9.22
N PHE A 10 -8.21 1.15 9.57
CA PHE A 10 -7.05 0.99 8.69
C PHE A 10 -6.97 -0.47 8.26
N GLU A 11 -6.82 -0.72 6.98
CA GLU A 11 -6.44 -2.03 6.47
C GLU A 11 -4.94 -2.03 6.19
N VAL A 12 -4.26 -3.05 6.67
CA VAL A 12 -2.80 -3.07 6.66
C VAL A 12 -2.32 -4.42 6.18
N VAL A 13 -1.43 -4.42 5.18
CA VAL A 13 -0.76 -5.63 4.70
C VAL A 13 0.74 -5.45 4.78
N THR A 14 1.42 -6.40 5.41
CA THR A 14 2.88 -6.40 5.55
C THR A 14 3.49 -7.53 4.75
N TRP A 15 4.43 -7.17 3.90
CA TRP A 15 5.21 -8.05 3.06
C TRP A 15 6.68 -8.04 3.46
N ALA A 16 7.28 -9.20 3.62
CA ALA A 16 8.73 -9.34 3.56
C ALA A 16 9.14 -9.54 2.09
N VAL A 17 10.30 -8.98 1.73
CA VAL A 17 10.84 -9.07 0.37
C VAL A 17 12.29 -9.49 0.45
N GLY A 18 12.63 -10.55 -0.27
CA GLY A 18 13.95 -11.12 -0.34
C GLY A 18 14.65 -10.86 -1.67
N ARG A 19 15.71 -11.62 -1.88
CA ARG A 19 16.50 -11.53 -3.12
C ARG A 19 15.65 -11.89 -4.34
N GLY A 20 15.86 -11.17 -5.44
CA GLY A 20 15.09 -11.37 -6.67
C GLY A 20 13.62 -10.99 -6.52
N GLU A 21 13.30 -10.18 -5.51
CA GLU A 21 11.94 -9.72 -5.23
C GLU A 21 10.95 -10.86 -4.92
N GLU A 22 11.45 -11.98 -4.39
CA GLU A 22 10.62 -13.01 -3.76
C GLU A 22 9.88 -12.42 -2.57
N MET A 23 8.58 -12.68 -2.42
CA MET A 23 7.72 -11.98 -1.47
C MET A 23 7.02 -12.95 -0.52
N TRP A 24 6.88 -12.57 0.74
CA TRP A 24 6.13 -13.29 1.78
C TRP A 24 5.10 -12.36 2.40
N CYS A 25 3.80 -12.71 2.29
CA CYS A 25 2.78 -12.02 3.07
C CYS A 25 2.87 -12.51 4.52
N ILE A 26 3.38 -11.65 5.41
CA ILE A 26 3.64 -12.01 6.80
C ILE A 26 2.54 -11.55 7.75
N ASP A 27 1.74 -10.56 7.38
CA ASP A 27 0.61 -10.12 8.18
C ASP A 27 -0.45 -9.39 7.36
N TYR A 28 -1.71 -9.59 7.74
CA TYR A 28 -2.88 -8.82 7.33
C TYR A 28 -3.69 -8.45 8.55
N SER A 29 -3.84 -7.17 8.81
CA SER A 29 -4.55 -6.66 9.97
C SER A 29 -5.60 -5.62 9.59
N VAL A 30 -6.77 -5.73 10.21
CA VAL A 30 -7.83 -4.72 10.18
C VAL A 30 -7.86 -4.04 11.53
N ILE A 31 -7.48 -2.77 11.58
CA ILE A 31 -7.38 -1.97 12.80
C ILE A 31 -8.57 -1.03 12.84
N TYR A 32 -9.59 -1.35 13.64
CA TYR A 32 -10.75 -0.49 13.82
C TYR A 32 -10.34 0.81 14.52
N ALA A 33 -10.67 1.94 13.90
CA ALA A 33 -10.26 3.27 14.31
C ALA A 33 -11.22 4.30 13.73
N ASN A 34 -11.22 5.50 14.29
CA ASN A 34 -11.83 6.67 13.68
C ASN A 34 -10.72 7.56 13.07
N PRO A 35 -10.44 7.52 11.77
CA PRO A 35 -9.37 8.31 11.18
C PRO A 35 -9.58 9.83 11.26
N ALA A 36 -10.78 10.30 11.61
CA ALA A 36 -11.02 11.71 11.92
C ALA A 36 -10.39 12.11 13.27
N ASP A 37 -10.19 11.15 14.21
CA ASP A 37 -9.56 11.40 15.50
C ASP A 37 -8.04 11.18 15.38
N GLU A 38 -7.27 12.24 15.65
CA GLU A 38 -5.81 12.16 15.61
C GLU A 38 -5.23 11.09 16.56
N ARG A 39 -5.88 10.86 17.68
CA ARG A 39 -5.44 9.89 18.68
C ARG A 39 -5.41 8.46 18.15
N ASP A 40 -6.37 8.12 17.30
CA ASP A 40 -6.50 6.77 16.75
C ASP A 40 -5.37 6.40 15.78
N TRP A 41 -4.69 7.40 15.20
CA TRP A 41 -3.49 7.16 14.39
C TRP A 41 -2.31 6.57 15.20
N SER A 42 -2.35 6.65 16.53
CA SER A 42 -1.40 5.97 17.40
C SER A 42 -1.47 4.44 17.27
N LEU A 43 -2.62 3.90 16.84
CA LEU A 43 -2.78 2.47 16.56
C LEU A 43 -1.90 2.01 15.39
N LEU A 44 -1.73 2.85 14.36
CA LEU A 44 -0.75 2.60 13.29
C LEU A 44 0.69 2.67 13.80
N ASP A 45 0.99 3.53 14.77
CA ASP A 45 2.33 3.55 15.39
C ASP A 45 2.61 2.27 16.20
N ALA A 46 1.60 1.76 16.90
CA ALA A 46 1.71 0.49 17.61
C ALA A 46 1.97 -0.65 16.61
N TYR A 47 1.20 -0.71 15.53
CA TYR A 47 1.39 -1.70 14.47
C TYR A 47 2.78 -1.59 13.83
N ARG A 48 3.21 -0.38 13.45
CA ARG A 48 4.51 -0.14 12.82
C ARG A 48 5.70 -0.60 13.68
N LYS A 49 5.54 -0.64 14.99
CA LYS A 49 6.56 -1.10 15.94
C LYS A 49 6.52 -2.61 16.18
N THR A 50 5.63 -3.33 15.53
CA THR A 50 5.56 -4.80 15.63
C THR A 50 6.87 -5.41 15.19
N ILE A 51 7.33 -6.38 15.96
CA ILE A 51 8.51 -7.19 15.66
C ILE A 51 8.03 -8.54 15.17
N PHE A 52 8.40 -8.88 13.94
CA PHE A 52 8.17 -10.19 13.35
C PHE A 52 9.39 -11.08 13.59
N GLN A 53 9.17 -12.36 13.84
CA GLN A 53 10.26 -13.32 14.06
C GLN A 53 10.47 -14.13 12.78
N HIS A 54 11.70 -14.11 12.26
CA HIS A 54 12.12 -15.03 11.22
C HIS A 54 12.41 -16.41 11.83
N GLU A 55 12.26 -17.49 11.06
CA GLU A 55 12.52 -18.87 11.52
C GLU A 55 13.95 -19.08 12.05
N SER A 56 14.91 -18.28 11.59
CA SER A 56 16.29 -18.24 12.11
C SER A 56 16.41 -17.61 13.51
N GLY A 57 15.30 -17.10 14.09
CA GLY A 57 15.32 -16.34 15.34
C GLY A 57 15.65 -14.86 15.19
N GLN A 58 15.91 -14.38 13.96
CA GLN A 58 16.17 -12.96 13.74
C GLN A 58 14.88 -12.13 13.88
N ALA A 59 14.96 -11.05 14.66
CA ALA A 59 13.89 -10.07 14.77
C ALA A 59 13.86 -9.15 13.54
N MET A 60 12.70 -9.04 12.91
CA MET A 60 12.49 -8.21 11.73
C MET A 60 11.51 -7.07 12.05
N LYS A 61 11.82 -5.89 11.56
CA LYS A 61 11.00 -4.68 11.73
C LYS A 61 10.35 -4.29 10.42
N ILE A 62 9.28 -3.50 10.51
CA ILE A 62 8.74 -2.79 9.35
C ILE A 62 9.73 -1.71 8.95
N GLU A 63 10.37 -1.86 7.79
CA GLU A 63 11.39 -0.95 7.28
C GLU A 63 10.80 0.27 6.58
N ALA A 64 9.62 0.13 6.00
CA ALA A 64 8.90 1.21 5.34
C ALA A 64 7.40 0.98 5.39
N MET A 65 6.64 2.07 5.46
CA MET A 65 5.18 2.07 5.45
C MET A 65 4.67 3.12 4.47
N ALA A 66 3.77 2.75 3.57
CA ALA A 66 3.08 3.69 2.70
C ALA A 66 1.60 3.76 3.10
N VAL A 67 1.12 4.97 3.32
CA VAL A 67 -0.24 5.25 3.77
C VAL A 67 -1.00 5.94 2.66
N ASP A 68 -2.15 5.37 2.27
CA ASP A 68 -3.02 6.00 1.29
C ASP A 68 -3.58 7.33 1.81
N THR A 69 -3.58 8.32 0.93
CA THR A 69 -4.10 9.66 1.22
C THR A 69 -5.22 10.06 0.27
N GLY A 70 -5.74 9.12 -0.50
CA GLY A 70 -6.77 9.35 -1.53
C GLY A 70 -8.19 9.51 -1.01
N GLY A 71 -8.46 9.11 0.23
CA GLY A 71 -9.79 9.10 0.84
C GLY A 71 -10.20 10.39 1.53
N HIS A 72 -11.21 10.28 2.40
CA HIS A 72 -11.82 11.41 3.11
C HIS A 72 -10.89 12.07 4.14
N PHE A 73 -9.90 11.34 4.66
CA PHE A 73 -9.01 11.80 5.75
C PHE A 73 -7.63 12.23 5.25
N THR A 74 -7.58 12.85 4.07
CA THR A 74 -6.33 13.27 3.41
C THR A 74 -5.42 14.09 4.32
N HIS A 75 -5.93 15.08 5.04
CA HIS A 75 -5.09 15.96 5.88
C HIS A 75 -4.62 15.27 7.16
N GLN A 76 -5.40 14.37 7.72
CA GLN A 76 -4.99 13.52 8.86
C GLN A 76 -3.85 12.59 8.42
N ALA A 77 -4.00 11.90 7.27
CA ALA A 77 -2.96 11.06 6.70
C ALA A 77 -1.69 11.87 6.38
N TYR A 78 -1.82 13.07 5.81
CA TYR A 78 -0.68 13.96 5.58
C TYR A 78 0.02 14.34 6.88
N ASN A 79 -0.75 14.70 7.92
CA ASN A 79 -0.17 15.07 9.23
C ASN A 79 0.56 13.87 9.86
N TYR A 80 -0.01 12.69 9.79
CA TYR A 80 0.61 11.46 10.27
C TYR A 80 1.94 11.17 9.54
N CYS A 81 1.93 11.17 8.21
CA CYS A 81 3.10 10.85 7.40
C CYS A 81 4.23 11.88 7.56
N ARG A 82 3.91 13.20 7.54
CA ARG A 82 4.94 14.25 7.66
C ARG A 82 5.74 14.18 8.95
N GLN A 83 5.08 13.76 10.05
CA GLN A 83 5.75 13.62 11.35
C GLN A 83 6.70 12.41 11.39
N ARG A 84 6.49 11.43 10.50
CA ARG A 84 7.20 10.13 10.48
C ARG A 84 8.00 9.89 9.21
N GLU A 85 8.23 10.92 8.43
CA GLU A 85 8.95 10.79 7.15
C GLU A 85 10.36 10.24 7.33
N ARG A 86 11.05 10.64 8.40
CA ARG A 86 12.38 10.12 8.76
C ARG A 86 12.36 8.64 9.14
N GLU A 87 11.20 8.13 9.51
CA GLU A 87 10.95 6.73 9.85
C GLU A 87 10.41 5.94 8.64
N ARG A 88 10.58 6.50 7.42
CA ARG A 88 10.15 5.92 6.14
C ARG A 88 8.64 5.63 6.08
N VAL A 89 7.82 6.52 6.67
CA VAL A 89 6.38 6.54 6.48
C VAL A 89 6.05 7.51 5.35
N PHE A 90 5.49 7.01 4.27
CA PHE A 90 5.27 7.76 3.03
C PHE A 90 3.78 8.04 2.81
N ALA A 91 3.45 9.29 2.51
CA ALA A 91 2.13 9.64 1.99
C ALA A 91 2.07 9.25 0.51
N VAL A 92 1.11 8.40 0.16
CA VAL A 92 0.93 7.93 -1.22
C VAL A 92 -0.49 8.19 -1.72
N ARG A 93 -0.62 8.24 -3.04
CA ARG A 93 -1.90 8.26 -3.75
C ARG A 93 -1.77 7.43 -5.02
N GLY A 94 -2.74 6.58 -5.28
CA GLY A 94 -2.82 5.81 -6.52
C GLY A 94 -2.98 6.71 -7.75
N ASP A 95 -2.30 6.34 -8.84
CA ASP A 95 -2.41 6.97 -10.16
C ASP A 95 -2.60 5.86 -11.21
N PRO A 96 -3.83 5.70 -11.75
CA PRO A 96 -4.14 4.63 -12.69
C PRO A 96 -3.73 4.94 -14.13
N GLN A 97 -2.88 5.94 -14.35
CA GLN A 97 -2.41 6.24 -15.71
C GLN A 97 -1.59 5.07 -16.26
N PRO A 98 -1.84 4.61 -17.50
CA PRO A 98 -1.06 3.56 -18.12
C PRO A 98 0.43 3.90 -18.15
N SER A 99 1.25 2.88 -17.92
CA SER A 99 2.72 3.01 -17.94
C SER A 99 3.31 3.98 -16.92
N LYS A 100 2.51 4.43 -15.95
CA LYS A 100 3.02 5.20 -14.83
C LYS A 100 3.93 4.30 -13.99
N MET A 101 5.15 4.75 -13.71
CA MET A 101 6.08 4.00 -12.86
C MET A 101 5.50 3.80 -11.45
N VAL A 102 5.77 2.64 -10.84
CA VAL A 102 5.37 2.37 -9.45
C VAL A 102 5.86 3.46 -8.52
N LYS A 103 7.11 3.90 -8.67
CA LYS A 103 7.69 5.05 -7.96
C LYS A 103 7.93 6.19 -8.94
N SER A 104 7.26 7.30 -8.71
CA SER A 104 7.48 8.56 -9.46
C SER A 104 8.17 9.60 -8.58
N LYS A 105 8.42 10.79 -9.11
CA LYS A 105 8.95 11.91 -8.32
C LYS A 105 7.87 12.42 -7.36
N ALA A 106 8.24 12.64 -6.09
CA ALA A 106 7.33 13.22 -5.11
C ALA A 106 6.95 14.67 -5.46
N THR A 107 5.72 15.02 -5.15
CA THR A 107 5.25 16.40 -5.10
C THR A 107 5.16 16.84 -3.65
N VAL A 108 5.25 18.16 -3.40
CA VAL A 108 5.04 18.69 -2.07
C VAL A 108 3.62 19.23 -1.94
N GLN A 109 2.96 18.92 -0.81
CA GLN A 109 1.59 19.32 -0.54
C GLN A 109 1.51 20.15 0.73
N ASP A 110 0.58 21.09 0.75
CA ASP A 110 0.25 21.85 1.96
C ASP A 110 -0.61 20.97 2.89
N VAL A 111 -0.39 21.07 4.17
CA VAL A 111 -1.17 20.35 5.19
C VAL A 111 -2.02 21.34 5.97
N ASN A 112 -3.35 21.16 5.95
CA ASN A 112 -4.23 21.93 6.82
C ASN A 112 -4.38 21.16 8.14
N TRP A 113 -3.84 21.74 9.23
CA TRP A 113 -3.83 21.09 10.52
C TRP A 113 -3.97 22.08 11.66
N GLY A 114 -4.91 21.80 12.59
CA GLY A 114 -5.16 22.67 13.74
C GLY A 114 -5.53 24.11 13.36
N GLY A 115 -6.30 24.28 12.26
CA GLY A 115 -6.68 25.61 11.76
C GLY A 115 -5.55 26.40 11.08
N LYS A 116 -4.39 25.77 10.84
CA LYS A 116 -3.24 26.40 10.19
C LYS A 116 -2.84 25.64 8.92
N ILE A 117 -2.38 26.38 7.91
CA ILE A 117 -1.83 25.81 6.69
C ILE A 117 -0.31 25.69 6.86
N ILE A 118 0.17 24.44 6.89
CA ILE A 118 1.60 24.13 6.90
C ILE A 118 2.04 24.01 5.44
N LYS A 119 2.70 25.04 4.94
CA LYS A 119 3.17 25.10 3.55
C LYS A 119 4.22 24.03 3.28
N LYS A 120 4.10 23.34 2.12
CA LYS A 120 5.01 22.26 1.72
C LYS A 120 5.21 21.22 2.84
N GLY A 121 4.12 20.93 3.57
CA GLY A 121 4.16 20.22 4.84
C GLY A 121 4.42 18.72 4.69
N VAL A 122 4.15 18.11 3.52
CA VAL A 122 4.35 16.68 3.27
C VAL A 122 4.81 16.42 1.84
N ARG A 123 5.63 15.40 1.66
CA ARG A 123 5.94 14.83 0.34
C ARG A 123 4.90 13.77 0.00
N LEU A 124 4.19 13.97 -1.11
CA LEU A 124 3.20 13.04 -1.66
C LEU A 124 3.79 12.32 -2.87
N TRP A 125 3.68 10.99 -2.87
CA TRP A 125 4.12 10.12 -3.94
C TRP A 125 2.92 9.59 -4.71
N TYR A 126 2.91 9.77 -6.03
CA TYR A 126 1.93 9.13 -6.89
C TYR A 126 2.45 7.76 -7.31
N VAL A 127 1.68 6.72 -7.00
CA VAL A 127 2.03 5.33 -7.27
C VAL A 127 1.31 4.86 -8.52
N GLY A 128 2.05 4.39 -9.52
CA GLY A 128 1.48 3.81 -10.74
C GLY A 128 0.76 2.49 -10.42
N THR A 129 -0.55 2.58 -10.18
CA THR A 129 -1.33 1.44 -9.69
C THR A 129 -1.45 0.33 -10.73
N ASP A 130 -1.70 0.67 -12.01
CA ASP A 130 -1.83 -0.32 -13.07
C ASP A 130 -0.52 -1.10 -13.27
N THR A 131 0.62 -0.40 -13.26
CA THR A 131 1.95 -1.02 -13.36
C THR A 131 2.25 -1.91 -12.16
N ALA A 132 1.91 -1.46 -10.94
CA ALA A 132 2.09 -2.28 -9.76
C ALA A 132 1.20 -3.53 -9.77
N LYS A 133 -0.05 -3.40 -10.22
CA LYS A 133 -0.97 -4.54 -10.38
C LYS A 133 -0.48 -5.53 -11.43
N ASP A 134 0.01 -5.04 -12.58
CA ASP A 134 0.63 -5.90 -13.60
C ASP A 134 1.81 -6.71 -13.02
N LEU A 135 2.64 -6.07 -12.20
CA LEU A 135 3.77 -6.70 -11.52
C LEU A 135 3.29 -7.76 -10.51
N ILE A 136 2.32 -7.41 -9.64
CA ILE A 136 1.77 -8.30 -8.61
C ILE A 136 1.16 -9.54 -9.27
N TYR A 137 0.30 -9.36 -10.27
CA TYR A 137 -0.36 -10.49 -10.95
C TYR A 137 0.64 -11.34 -11.74
N GLY A 138 1.66 -10.73 -12.34
CA GLY A 138 2.74 -11.49 -12.97
C GLY A 138 3.46 -12.39 -11.96
N ARG A 139 3.70 -11.90 -10.75
CA ARG A 139 4.31 -12.68 -9.67
C ARG A 139 3.40 -13.78 -9.14
N LEU A 140 2.10 -13.53 -9.03
CA LEU A 140 1.12 -14.55 -8.62
C LEU A 140 1.06 -15.74 -9.60
N CYS A 141 1.51 -15.55 -10.85
CA CYS A 141 1.60 -16.61 -11.86
C CYS A 141 2.93 -17.40 -11.81
N VAL A 142 3.89 -17.03 -10.96
CA VAL A 142 5.15 -17.78 -10.83
C VAL A 142 4.88 -19.08 -10.07
N GLU A 143 5.19 -20.20 -10.67
CA GLU A 143 4.83 -21.53 -10.14
C GLU A 143 5.84 -22.10 -9.13
N LYS A 144 7.09 -21.64 -9.15
CA LYS A 144 8.17 -22.21 -8.33
C LYS A 144 8.79 -21.15 -7.42
N PRO A 145 9.08 -21.51 -6.16
CA PRO A 145 9.80 -20.62 -5.26
C PRO A 145 11.12 -20.11 -5.86
N GLY A 146 11.43 -18.85 -5.59
CA GLY A 146 12.57 -18.14 -6.13
C GLY A 146 12.24 -16.72 -6.56
N ALA A 147 13.00 -16.16 -7.47
CA ALA A 147 12.81 -14.77 -7.91
C ALA A 147 11.37 -14.49 -8.37
N GLY A 148 10.76 -13.48 -7.76
CA GLY A 148 9.40 -13.04 -8.05
C GLY A 148 8.28 -13.94 -7.51
N TYR A 149 8.58 -15.06 -6.85
CA TYR A 149 7.54 -15.92 -6.26
C TYR A 149 6.87 -15.26 -5.06
N VAL A 150 5.58 -15.58 -4.84
CA VAL A 150 4.78 -15.03 -3.74
C VAL A 150 4.35 -16.13 -2.79
N HIS A 151 4.74 -16.00 -1.54
CA HIS A 151 4.36 -16.90 -0.46
C HIS A 151 3.25 -16.30 0.40
N PHE A 152 2.36 -17.16 0.85
CA PHE A 152 1.26 -16.79 1.73
C PHE A 152 1.29 -17.61 3.03
N SER A 153 0.94 -16.96 4.15
CA SER A 153 0.69 -17.66 5.40
C SER A 153 -0.57 -18.52 5.30
N LYS A 154 -0.57 -19.65 5.97
CA LYS A 154 -1.74 -20.54 6.09
C LYS A 154 -2.89 -19.91 6.88
N ASP A 155 -2.57 -18.91 7.71
CA ASP A 155 -3.52 -18.27 8.62
C ASP A 155 -4.26 -17.08 8.00
N LEU A 156 -3.95 -16.74 6.75
CA LEU A 156 -4.63 -15.65 6.04
C LEU A 156 -6.10 -16.03 5.77
N PRO A 157 -7.06 -15.16 6.10
CA PRO A 157 -8.47 -15.44 5.87
C PRO A 157 -8.81 -15.47 4.39
N HIS A 158 -9.87 -16.19 4.01
CA HIS A 158 -10.33 -16.26 2.62
C HIS A 158 -10.62 -14.86 2.03
N GLU A 159 -11.10 -13.93 2.83
CA GLU A 159 -11.36 -12.56 2.44
C GLU A 159 -10.11 -11.84 1.90
N PHE A 160 -8.93 -12.15 2.46
CA PHE A 160 -7.65 -11.62 1.98
C PHE A 160 -7.45 -11.94 0.49
N TYR A 161 -7.65 -13.18 0.09
CA TYR A 161 -7.48 -13.62 -1.30
C TYR A 161 -8.55 -13.02 -2.21
N THR A 162 -9.80 -12.94 -1.73
CA THR A 162 -10.89 -12.32 -2.46
C THR A 162 -10.58 -10.86 -2.78
N GLN A 163 -10.04 -10.11 -1.83
CA GLN A 163 -9.67 -8.71 -2.02
C GLN A 163 -8.39 -8.56 -2.86
N LEU A 164 -7.41 -9.44 -2.69
CA LEU A 164 -6.17 -9.43 -3.47
C LEU A 164 -6.44 -9.64 -4.97
N THR A 165 -7.44 -10.43 -5.30
CA THR A 165 -7.82 -10.77 -6.68
C THR A 165 -9.12 -10.12 -7.13
N ALA A 166 -9.53 -9.02 -6.49
CA ALA A 166 -10.82 -8.36 -6.74
C ALA A 166 -10.90 -7.60 -8.06
N GLU A 167 -9.78 -7.39 -8.73
CA GLU A 167 -9.73 -6.66 -10.00
C GLU A 167 -9.28 -7.58 -11.14
N ALA A 168 -9.77 -7.26 -12.34
CA ALA A 168 -9.37 -7.93 -13.57
C ALA A 168 -8.83 -6.92 -14.58
N ARG A 169 -7.84 -7.33 -15.35
CA ARG A 169 -7.30 -6.54 -16.46
C ARG A 169 -8.14 -6.78 -17.70
N VAL A 170 -8.88 -5.78 -18.13
CA VAL A 170 -9.80 -5.87 -19.25
C VAL A 170 -9.45 -4.90 -20.38
N PRO A 171 -9.69 -5.26 -21.65
CA PRO A 171 -9.52 -4.35 -22.76
C PRO A 171 -10.61 -3.25 -22.69
N GLN A 172 -10.21 -2.02 -22.91
CA GLN A 172 -11.10 -0.87 -22.96
C GLN A 172 -10.81 -0.05 -24.22
N ARG A 173 -11.87 0.32 -24.94
CA ARG A 173 -11.74 1.21 -26.10
C ARG A 173 -11.39 2.61 -25.63
N VAL A 174 -10.32 3.17 -26.20
CA VAL A 174 -9.85 4.55 -25.96
C VAL A 174 -9.69 5.28 -27.29
N ALA A 175 -9.60 6.59 -27.25
CA ALA A 175 -9.29 7.37 -28.44
C ALA A 175 -7.92 6.93 -29.01
N GLY A 176 -7.92 6.31 -30.18
CA GLY A 176 -6.71 5.79 -30.83
C GLY A 176 -6.51 4.28 -30.76
N GLY A 177 -7.46 3.48 -30.19
CA GLY A 177 -7.35 2.02 -30.18
C GLY A 177 -7.92 1.35 -28.93
N GLU A 178 -7.25 0.28 -28.53
CA GLU A 178 -7.56 -0.45 -27.29
C GLU A 178 -6.45 -0.23 -26.26
N ALA A 179 -6.83 -0.04 -25.00
CA ALA A 179 -5.95 -0.07 -23.85
C ALA A 179 -6.46 -1.06 -22.82
N TYR A 180 -5.57 -1.65 -22.04
CA TYR A 180 -5.96 -2.50 -20.92
C TYR A 180 -6.06 -1.65 -19.64
N ARG A 181 -7.06 -1.95 -18.82
CA ARG A 181 -7.30 -1.29 -17.53
C ARG A 181 -7.63 -2.32 -16.47
N TRP A 182 -7.18 -2.06 -15.26
CA TRP A 182 -7.59 -2.80 -14.09
C TRP A 182 -8.95 -2.30 -13.63
N ILE A 183 -9.93 -3.19 -13.56
CA ILE A 183 -11.31 -2.86 -13.20
C ILE A 183 -11.76 -3.78 -12.08
N LYS A 184 -12.34 -3.17 -11.05
CA LYS A 184 -12.98 -3.83 -9.93
C LYS A 184 -14.46 -4.05 -10.23
N ALA A 185 -15.01 -5.22 -9.87
CA ALA A 185 -16.44 -5.45 -9.91
C ALA A 185 -17.17 -4.48 -8.96
N PRO A 186 -18.37 -3.99 -9.35
CA PRO A 186 -19.16 -3.11 -8.48
C PRO A 186 -19.38 -3.74 -7.10
N GLY A 187 -19.14 -2.98 -6.03
CA GLY A 187 -19.31 -3.42 -4.65
C GLY A 187 -18.21 -4.36 -4.12
N ALA A 188 -17.27 -4.82 -4.95
CA ALA A 188 -16.15 -5.62 -4.46
C ALA A 188 -15.20 -4.76 -3.62
N ARG A 189 -14.63 -5.38 -2.59
CA ARG A 189 -13.56 -4.80 -1.77
C ARG A 189 -12.22 -5.16 -2.39
N ASN A 190 -11.25 -4.24 -2.37
CA ASN A 190 -9.90 -4.45 -2.92
C ASN A 190 -8.79 -3.85 -2.04
N GLU A 191 -9.08 -3.54 -0.79
CA GLU A 191 -8.16 -2.86 0.12
C GLU A 191 -6.85 -3.64 0.28
N VAL A 192 -6.90 -4.99 0.29
CA VAL A 192 -5.69 -5.84 0.32
C VAL A 192 -4.83 -5.65 -0.93
N LEU A 193 -5.45 -5.54 -2.11
CA LEU A 193 -4.71 -5.27 -3.35
C LEU A 193 -4.07 -3.89 -3.30
N ASP A 194 -4.79 -2.86 -2.88
CA ASP A 194 -4.26 -1.51 -2.77
C ASP A 194 -3.14 -1.43 -1.72
N CYS A 195 -3.28 -2.06 -0.55
CA CYS A 195 -2.19 -2.20 0.42
C CYS A 195 -0.97 -2.91 -0.19
N THR A 196 -1.19 -3.96 -1.00
CA THR A 196 -0.08 -4.67 -1.67
C THR A 196 0.61 -3.79 -2.70
N VAL A 197 -0.13 -3.00 -3.48
CA VAL A 197 0.42 -1.98 -4.40
C VAL A 197 1.31 -0.99 -3.64
N TYR A 198 0.86 -0.51 -2.49
CA TYR A 198 1.64 0.43 -1.67
C TYR A 198 2.84 -0.24 -0.97
N ALA A 199 2.75 -1.52 -0.64
CA ALA A 199 3.91 -2.27 -0.14
C ALA A 199 4.97 -2.47 -1.24
N VAL A 200 4.56 -2.74 -2.48
CA VAL A 200 5.48 -2.78 -3.64
C VAL A 200 6.14 -1.41 -3.86
N PHE A 201 5.41 -0.31 -3.73
CA PHE A 201 6.01 1.02 -3.74
C PHE A 201 7.09 1.16 -2.65
N CYS A 202 6.85 0.69 -1.42
CA CYS A 202 7.86 0.71 -0.37
C CYS A 202 9.13 -0.05 -0.77
N THR A 203 9.02 -1.18 -1.46
CA THR A 203 10.19 -1.92 -1.96
C THR A 203 11.02 -1.05 -2.92
N HIS A 204 10.37 -0.37 -3.85
CA HIS A 204 11.05 0.57 -4.77
C HIS A 204 11.64 1.81 -4.06
N MET A 205 11.20 2.13 -2.86
CA MET A 205 11.77 3.21 -2.03
C MET A 205 13.03 2.77 -1.28
N LEU A 206 13.10 1.48 -0.95
CA LEU A 206 14.23 0.90 -0.21
C LEU A 206 15.41 0.53 -1.11
N GLY A 207 15.16 0.21 -2.40
CA GLY A 207 16.17 -0.13 -3.41
C GLY A 207 16.37 -1.61 -3.55
#